data_f20f14f7747ecbddb3b9a19391c0011c
#
_entry.id   f20f14f7747ecbddb3b9a19391c0011c
#
_cell.length_a   1.000
_cell.length_b   1.000
_cell.length_c   1.000
_cell.angle_alpha   90.00
_cell.angle_beta   90.00
_cell.angle_gamma   90.00
#
_symmetry.space_group_name_H-M   'P 1'
#
loop_
_entity.id
_entity.type
_entity.pdbx_description
1 polymer ?
#
loop_
_entity_poly.entity_id
_entity_poly.type
_entity_poly.pdbx_seq_one_letter_code
_entity_poly.pdbx_strand_id
1 'polypeptide(L)'
;MCNEIINKTERKTSGFYLNKTEELFNEMKKINDSNEKIFLIGLSNALVDFCKEFKIKLKNAIVVETGGSKGYGIDYTKIELHEELKKGFGVKVIHSEYGMTELFSQAYSMKNGIFYCPPSMKIMIRDLKDPLKISNTGSGVLNIIDLSNTNTGSFIATNDLGVCYEDGSFEITGRCDYSEIRGCSLMYHQL
;
A
#
# COMPACT_ATOMS: atom_id res chain seq x y z
N MET A 1 12.86 -2.72 3.23
CA MET A 1 11.96 -2.38 4.35
C MET A 1 11.45 -3.62 5.08
N CYS A 2 10.53 -4.43 4.55
CA CYS A 2 9.93 -5.57 5.28
C CYS A 2 10.95 -6.53 5.89
N ASN A 3 11.99 -6.92 5.13
CA ASN A 3 13.04 -7.81 5.64
C ASN A 3 13.77 -7.25 6.87
N GLU A 4 14.01 -5.95 6.92
CA GLU A 4 14.65 -5.30 8.06
C GLU A 4 13.74 -5.26 9.29
N ILE A 5 12.43 -5.02 9.08
CA ILE A 5 11.44 -5.08 10.16
C ILE A 5 11.36 -6.51 10.71
N ILE A 6 11.27 -7.51 9.84
CA ILE A 6 11.24 -8.93 10.23
C ILE A 6 12.47 -9.29 11.06
N ASN A 7 13.66 -8.92 10.61
CA ASN A 7 14.91 -9.22 11.32
C ASN A 7 14.99 -8.53 12.69
N LYS A 8 14.43 -7.32 12.82
CA LYS A 8 14.40 -6.59 14.10
C LYS A 8 13.40 -7.15 15.11
N THR A 9 12.40 -7.90 14.68
CA THR A 9 11.39 -8.45 15.62
C THR A 9 11.88 -9.66 16.39
N GLU A 10 12.94 -10.34 15.92
CA GLU A 10 13.50 -11.59 16.51
C GLU A 10 12.46 -12.71 16.71
N ARG A 11 11.26 -12.57 16.11
CA ARG A 11 10.17 -13.54 16.26
C ARG A 11 10.25 -14.57 15.14
N LYS A 12 10.24 -15.85 15.49
CA LYS A 12 10.27 -16.96 14.52
C LYS A 12 9.05 -16.99 13.57
N THR A 13 7.93 -16.40 14.01
CA THR A 13 6.69 -16.29 13.22
C THR A 13 6.66 -15.08 12.29
N SER A 14 7.64 -14.16 12.40
CA SER A 14 7.77 -13.04 11.47
C SER A 14 8.53 -13.49 10.22
N GLY A 15 7.94 -13.30 9.04
CA GLY A 15 8.55 -13.76 7.79
C GLY A 15 7.73 -13.42 6.56
N PHE A 16 8.22 -13.86 5.41
CA PHE A 16 7.51 -13.81 4.15
C PHE A 16 6.78 -15.13 3.93
N TYR A 17 5.48 -15.04 3.63
CA TYR A 17 4.60 -16.20 3.43
C TYR A 17 4.13 -16.31 1.99
N LEU A 18 4.99 -15.94 1.04
CA LEU A 18 4.71 -16.10 -0.39
C LEU A 18 4.46 -17.58 -0.71
N ASN A 19 3.34 -17.89 -1.34
CA ASN A 19 2.89 -19.26 -1.65
C ASN A 19 2.76 -20.19 -0.43
N LYS A 20 2.60 -19.63 0.77
CA LYS A 20 2.46 -20.34 2.05
C LYS A 20 1.23 -19.85 2.82
N THR A 21 0.10 -19.72 2.13
CA THR A 21 -1.14 -19.14 2.69
C THR A 21 -1.68 -19.95 3.86
N GLU A 22 -1.61 -21.28 3.78
CA GLU A 22 -2.04 -22.17 4.85
C GLU A 22 -1.12 -22.06 6.10
N GLU A 23 0.20 -21.96 5.90
CA GLU A 23 1.16 -21.74 6.98
C GLU A 23 0.89 -20.36 7.65
N LEU A 24 0.68 -19.31 6.84
CA LEU A 24 0.30 -17.98 7.34
C LEU A 24 -0.98 -18.03 8.18
N PHE A 25 -2.01 -18.69 7.68
CA PHE A 25 -3.29 -18.82 8.40
C PHE A 25 -3.10 -19.50 9.76
N ASN A 26 -2.36 -20.60 9.81
CA ASN A 26 -2.11 -21.35 11.03
C ASN A 26 -1.30 -20.52 12.06
N GLU A 27 -0.28 -19.79 11.61
CA GLU A 27 0.51 -18.91 12.49
C GLU A 27 -0.32 -17.72 12.98
N MET A 28 -1.08 -17.07 12.10
CA MET A 28 -1.99 -15.98 12.50
C MET A 28 -3.02 -16.44 13.53
N LYS A 29 -3.57 -17.65 13.39
CA LYS A 29 -4.52 -18.20 14.34
C LYS A 29 -3.90 -18.40 15.72
N LYS A 30 -2.69 -18.99 15.82
CA LYS A 30 -1.97 -19.16 17.08
C LYS A 30 -1.71 -17.83 17.79
N ILE A 31 -1.21 -16.83 17.05
CA ILE A 31 -0.91 -15.49 17.58
C ILE A 31 -2.21 -14.78 18.01
N ASN A 32 -3.28 -14.92 17.24
CA ASN A 32 -4.58 -14.33 17.56
C ASN A 32 -5.22 -14.94 18.82
N ASP A 33 -5.03 -16.24 19.05
CA ASP A 33 -5.50 -16.94 20.24
C ASP A 33 -4.76 -16.49 21.51
N SER A 34 -3.46 -16.16 21.41
CA SER A 34 -2.68 -15.57 22.50
C SER A 34 -2.91 -14.06 22.70
N ASN A 35 -3.77 -13.44 21.85
CA ASN A 35 -4.04 -12.00 21.83
C ASN A 35 -2.81 -11.11 21.63
N GLU A 36 -1.75 -11.67 21.05
CA GLU A 36 -0.59 -10.89 20.65
C GLU A 36 -0.89 -10.03 19.41
N LYS A 37 -0.10 -8.96 19.25
CA LYS A 37 -0.29 -8.05 18.11
C LYS A 37 0.25 -8.66 16.82
N ILE A 38 -0.60 -8.66 15.79
CA ILE A 38 -0.25 -9.03 14.41
C ILE A 38 -0.05 -7.75 13.60
N PHE A 39 1.06 -7.65 12.87
CA PHE A 39 1.28 -6.67 11.81
C PHE A 39 1.33 -7.43 10.48
N LEU A 40 0.28 -7.29 9.68
CA LEU A 40 0.15 -7.94 8.38
C LEU A 40 0.25 -6.91 7.27
N ILE A 41 1.24 -7.05 6.40
CA ILE A 41 1.36 -6.26 5.18
C ILE A 41 1.31 -7.18 3.97
N GLY A 42 0.56 -6.81 2.95
CA GLY A 42 0.44 -7.62 1.74
C GLY A 42 -0.11 -6.86 0.55
N LEU A 43 0.08 -7.44 -0.63
CA LEU A 43 -0.53 -6.94 -1.85
C LEU A 43 -2.06 -7.01 -1.73
N SER A 44 -2.74 -5.99 -2.21
CA SER A 44 -4.20 -5.85 -2.13
C SER A 44 -4.93 -7.12 -2.57
N ASN A 45 -4.54 -7.68 -3.73
CA ASN A 45 -5.18 -8.86 -4.28
C ASN A 45 -4.85 -10.13 -3.47
N ALA A 46 -3.60 -10.30 -3.03
CA ALA A 46 -3.21 -11.43 -2.22
C ALA A 46 -3.98 -11.46 -0.88
N LEU A 47 -4.20 -10.30 -0.27
CA LEU A 47 -5.01 -10.19 0.95
C LEU A 47 -6.49 -10.53 0.69
N VAL A 48 -7.05 -10.09 -0.44
CA VAL A 48 -8.44 -10.44 -0.82
C VAL A 48 -8.57 -11.93 -1.05
N ASP A 49 -7.65 -12.54 -1.80
CA ASP A 49 -7.68 -13.99 -2.08
C ASP A 49 -7.50 -14.79 -0.80
N PHE A 50 -6.60 -14.38 0.09
CA PHE A 50 -6.48 -14.97 1.42
C PHE A 50 -7.79 -14.89 2.21
N CYS A 51 -8.50 -13.76 2.19
CA CYS A 51 -9.80 -13.62 2.86
C CYS A 51 -10.92 -14.46 2.25
N LYS A 52 -10.86 -14.77 0.95
CA LYS A 52 -11.81 -15.68 0.30
C LYS A 52 -11.58 -17.13 0.74
N GLU A 53 -10.32 -17.53 0.84
CA GLU A 53 -9.91 -18.89 1.19
C GLU A 53 -10.04 -19.15 2.70
N PHE A 54 -9.58 -18.23 3.53
CA PHE A 54 -9.52 -18.38 4.97
C PHE A 54 -10.44 -17.39 5.70
N LYS A 55 -11.15 -17.87 6.71
CA LYS A 55 -12.01 -17.04 7.58
C LYS A 55 -11.34 -16.87 8.94
N ILE A 56 -10.84 -15.66 9.21
CA ILE A 56 -10.22 -15.31 10.49
C ILE A 56 -10.70 -13.95 10.97
N LYS A 57 -11.01 -13.83 12.25
CA LYS A 57 -11.31 -12.54 12.90
C LYS A 57 -10.17 -12.19 13.83
N LEU A 58 -9.42 -11.16 13.45
CA LEU A 58 -8.25 -10.71 14.18
C LEU A 58 -8.66 -9.77 15.32
N LYS A 59 -8.21 -10.07 16.54
CA LYS A 59 -8.53 -9.30 17.75
C LYS A 59 -7.62 -8.09 17.93
N ASN A 60 -6.33 -8.26 17.62
CA ASN A 60 -5.28 -7.26 17.82
C ASN A 60 -4.35 -7.23 16.60
N ALA A 61 -4.80 -6.58 15.52
CA ALA A 61 -4.05 -6.56 14.28
C ALA A 61 -4.02 -5.18 13.62
N ILE A 62 -2.90 -4.90 12.97
CA ILE A 62 -2.73 -3.84 11.99
C ILE A 62 -2.58 -4.51 10.63
N VAL A 63 -3.52 -4.25 9.73
CA VAL A 63 -3.51 -4.78 8.36
C VAL A 63 -3.20 -3.63 7.41
N VAL A 64 -2.16 -3.78 6.62
CA VAL A 64 -1.69 -2.79 5.63
C VAL A 64 -1.77 -3.43 4.25
N GLU A 65 -2.55 -2.85 3.36
CA GLU A 65 -2.53 -3.22 1.97
C GLU A 65 -1.57 -2.33 1.18
N THR A 66 -0.91 -2.88 0.18
CA THR A 66 -0.02 -2.15 -0.73
C THR A 66 -0.25 -2.58 -2.17
N GLY A 67 0.15 -1.74 -3.10
CA GLY A 67 -0.07 -1.96 -4.53
C GLY A 67 -1.49 -1.61 -5.00
N GLY A 68 -1.69 -1.69 -6.31
CA GLY A 68 -3.00 -1.41 -6.94
C GLY A 68 -3.80 -2.69 -7.19
N SER A 69 -5.12 -2.58 -7.27
CA SER A 69 -6.02 -3.69 -7.62
C SER A 69 -6.17 -3.90 -9.13
N LYS A 70 -5.64 -2.99 -9.96
CA LYS A 70 -5.81 -3.03 -11.42
C LYS A 70 -5.11 -4.23 -12.06
N GLY A 71 -5.81 -4.89 -12.98
CA GLY A 71 -5.24 -5.99 -13.79
C GLY A 71 -5.51 -7.40 -13.28
N TYR A 72 -6.29 -7.59 -12.22
CA TYR A 72 -6.60 -8.91 -11.63
C TYR A 72 -8.03 -9.39 -11.84
N GLY A 73 -8.73 -8.86 -12.84
CA GLY A 73 -10.06 -9.35 -13.22
C GLY A 73 -11.23 -8.83 -12.39
N ILE A 74 -10.99 -8.25 -11.22
CA ILE A 74 -11.98 -7.52 -10.43
C ILE A 74 -11.33 -6.20 -10.01
N ASP A 75 -11.76 -5.12 -10.64
CA ASP A 75 -11.31 -3.77 -10.29
C ASP A 75 -12.12 -3.28 -9.08
N TYR A 76 -11.59 -3.51 -7.90
CA TYR A 76 -12.11 -2.88 -6.69
C TYR A 76 -11.77 -1.38 -6.67
N THR A 77 -12.73 -0.55 -6.35
CA THR A 77 -12.42 0.78 -5.83
C THR A 77 -11.72 0.65 -4.46
N LYS A 78 -10.98 1.66 -4.04
CA LYS A 78 -10.31 1.64 -2.71
C LYS A 78 -11.30 1.38 -1.57
N ILE A 79 -12.50 1.91 -1.67
CA ILE A 79 -13.56 1.74 -0.66
C ILE A 79 -14.02 0.28 -0.63
N GLU A 80 -14.35 -0.30 -1.77
CA GLU A 80 -14.78 -1.70 -1.87
C GLU A 80 -13.71 -2.66 -1.37
N LEU A 81 -12.45 -2.45 -1.77
CA LEU A 81 -11.30 -3.22 -1.30
C LEU A 81 -11.22 -3.21 0.23
N HIS A 82 -11.27 -2.01 0.84
CA HIS A 82 -11.19 -1.90 2.29
C HIS A 82 -12.38 -2.56 3.01
N GLU A 83 -13.60 -2.47 2.46
CA GLU A 83 -14.76 -3.15 3.04
C GLU A 83 -14.61 -4.68 2.97
N GLU A 84 -14.13 -5.23 1.85
CA GLU A 84 -13.88 -6.67 1.74
C GLU A 84 -12.80 -7.14 2.73
N LEU A 85 -11.69 -6.41 2.84
CA LEU A 85 -10.63 -6.75 3.79
C LEU A 85 -11.07 -6.59 5.26
N LYS A 86 -11.86 -5.57 5.59
CA LYS A 86 -12.45 -5.41 6.94
C LYS A 86 -13.32 -6.60 7.30
N LYS A 87 -14.19 -7.04 6.38
CA LYS A 87 -15.05 -8.22 6.59
C LYS A 87 -14.21 -9.51 6.72
N GLY A 88 -13.22 -9.66 5.85
CA GLY A 88 -12.36 -10.84 5.80
C GLY A 88 -11.55 -11.05 7.08
N PHE A 89 -10.87 -10.01 7.53
CA PHE A 89 -10.01 -10.05 8.73
C PHE A 89 -10.76 -9.71 10.02
N GLY A 90 -11.98 -9.21 9.97
CA GLY A 90 -12.74 -8.79 11.15
C GLY A 90 -12.17 -7.54 11.84
N VAL A 91 -11.42 -6.71 11.13
CA VAL A 91 -10.80 -5.48 11.66
C VAL A 91 -11.65 -4.25 11.34
N LYS A 92 -11.51 -3.19 12.13
CA LYS A 92 -12.25 -1.94 11.92
C LYS A 92 -11.62 -1.03 10.87
N VAL A 93 -10.31 -1.12 10.68
CA VAL A 93 -9.53 -0.24 9.81
C VAL A 93 -8.57 -1.07 8.99
N ILE A 94 -8.46 -0.74 7.71
CA ILE A 94 -7.38 -1.17 6.82
C ILE A 94 -6.51 0.05 6.56
N HIS A 95 -5.21 -0.13 6.69
CA HIS A 95 -4.20 0.86 6.35
C HIS A 95 -3.72 0.62 4.93
N SER A 96 -3.19 1.66 4.29
CA SER A 96 -2.63 1.56 2.95
C SER A 96 -1.20 2.08 2.91
N GLU A 97 -0.38 1.47 2.08
CA GLU A 97 0.94 1.97 1.72
C GLU A 97 0.93 2.46 0.28
N TYR A 98 1.52 3.62 0.05
CA TYR A 98 1.85 4.12 -1.28
C TYR A 98 3.37 4.14 -1.45
N GLY A 99 3.83 3.38 -2.41
CA GLY A 99 5.22 3.28 -2.79
C GLY A 99 5.35 2.73 -4.21
N MET A 100 6.55 2.78 -4.75
CA MET A 100 6.92 2.21 -6.04
C MET A 100 8.40 1.85 -6.03
N THR A 101 8.85 1.09 -7.02
CA THR A 101 10.24 0.63 -7.12
C THR A 101 11.24 1.78 -7.17
N GLU A 102 10.82 2.91 -7.73
CA GLU A 102 11.60 4.12 -7.89
C GLU A 102 11.75 4.94 -6.60
N LEU A 103 10.99 4.63 -5.54
CA LEU A 103 11.02 5.35 -4.26
C LEU A 103 11.77 4.56 -3.18
N PHE A 104 12.52 5.27 -2.33
CA PHE A 104 13.06 4.74 -1.08
C PHE A 104 12.19 5.10 0.13
N SER A 105 11.38 6.14 0.00
CA SER A 105 10.37 6.50 0.99
C SER A 105 9.00 5.92 0.61
N GLN A 106 8.15 5.68 1.61
CA GLN A 106 6.77 5.26 1.43
C GLN A 106 5.85 6.23 2.17
N ALA A 107 4.67 6.51 1.60
CA ALA A 107 3.60 7.21 2.30
C ALA A 107 2.56 6.22 2.82
N TYR A 108 1.97 6.54 3.97
CA TYR A 108 1.01 5.66 4.62
C TYR A 108 -0.33 6.36 4.85
N SER A 109 -1.41 5.63 4.60
CA SER A 109 -2.75 6.03 5.00
C SER A 109 -3.18 5.27 6.23
N MET A 110 -3.50 6.01 7.29
CA MET A 110 -4.02 5.42 8.52
C MET A 110 -5.50 5.01 8.37
N LYS A 111 -6.25 5.70 7.51
CA LYS A 111 -7.66 5.40 7.18
C LYS A 111 -8.13 6.25 5.99
N ASN A 112 -9.20 5.82 5.35
CA ASN A 112 -9.95 6.57 4.32
C ASN A 112 -9.13 6.98 3.08
N GLY A 113 -7.98 6.32 2.80
CA GLY A 113 -7.17 6.62 1.63
C GLY A 113 -6.41 7.95 1.65
N ILE A 114 -6.39 8.65 2.79
CA ILE A 114 -5.58 9.87 2.99
C ILE A 114 -4.17 9.45 3.40
N PHE A 115 -3.19 9.78 2.56
CA PHE A 115 -1.79 9.44 2.75
C PHE A 115 -1.00 10.59 3.36
N TYR A 116 -0.02 10.24 4.19
CA TYR A 116 0.94 11.14 4.81
C TYR A 116 2.35 10.74 4.43
N CYS A 117 3.13 11.72 3.99
CA CYS A 117 4.53 11.51 3.63
C CYS A 117 5.44 11.50 4.87
N PRO A 118 6.53 10.70 4.85
CA PRO A 118 7.62 10.89 5.81
C PRO A 118 8.35 12.21 5.53
N PRO A 119 9.17 12.73 6.47
CA PRO A 119 9.89 14.00 6.32
C PRO A 119 10.82 14.08 5.09
N SER A 120 11.27 12.92 4.57
CA SER A 120 12.11 12.81 3.38
C SER A 120 11.34 12.88 2.05
N MET A 121 10.01 12.87 2.09
CA MET A 121 9.17 12.77 0.88
C MET A 121 8.20 13.94 0.81
N LYS A 122 8.01 14.49 -0.40
CA LYS A 122 7.00 15.52 -0.68
C LYS A 122 6.27 15.18 -1.96
N ILE A 123 4.95 15.37 -1.94
CA ILE A 123 4.09 15.28 -3.13
C ILE A 123 3.77 16.69 -3.62
N MET A 124 3.76 16.84 -4.93
CA MET A 124 3.29 18.04 -5.63
C MET A 124 2.37 17.65 -6.77
N ILE A 125 1.53 18.56 -7.18
CA ILE A 125 0.60 18.39 -8.28
C ILE A 125 1.17 18.99 -9.55
N ARG A 126 1.20 18.20 -10.61
CA ARG A 126 1.48 18.62 -11.98
C ARG A 126 0.17 18.78 -12.75
N ASP A 127 0.00 19.90 -13.43
CA ASP A 127 -1.19 20.15 -14.26
C ASP A 127 -1.29 19.13 -15.43
N LEU A 128 -2.49 18.69 -15.73
CA LEU A 128 -2.74 17.71 -16.79
C LEU A 128 -2.48 18.26 -18.21
N LYS A 129 -2.61 19.58 -18.41
CA LYS A 129 -2.48 20.23 -19.71
C LYS A 129 -1.14 20.90 -19.89
N ASP A 130 -0.54 21.40 -18.80
CA ASP A 130 0.74 22.05 -18.79
C ASP A 130 1.68 21.36 -17.79
N PRO A 131 2.55 20.45 -18.25
CA PRO A 131 3.43 19.66 -17.37
C PRO A 131 4.49 20.51 -16.64
N LEU A 132 4.70 21.76 -17.02
CA LEU A 132 5.62 22.68 -16.34
C LEU A 132 4.93 23.43 -15.19
N LYS A 133 3.61 23.41 -15.15
CA LYS A 133 2.83 24.06 -14.09
C LYS A 133 2.70 23.11 -12.89
N ILE A 134 3.37 23.46 -11.79
CA ILE A 134 3.42 22.68 -10.56
C ILE A 134 2.76 23.46 -9.41
N SER A 135 1.99 22.77 -8.60
CA SER A 135 1.35 23.30 -7.38
C SER A 135 1.63 22.40 -6.18
N ASN A 136 1.59 22.97 -4.98
CA ASN A 136 1.66 22.19 -3.75
C ASN A 136 0.28 21.60 -3.35
N THR A 137 -0.81 22.14 -3.87
CA THR A 137 -2.19 21.73 -3.53
C THR A 137 -3.04 21.65 -4.79
N GLY A 138 -4.19 20.96 -4.67
CA GLY A 138 -5.16 20.79 -5.76
C GLY A 138 -5.13 19.40 -6.37
N SER A 139 -5.74 19.25 -7.54
CA SER A 139 -5.90 17.97 -8.24
C SER A 139 -5.06 17.93 -9.51
N GLY A 140 -4.48 16.77 -9.81
CA GLY A 140 -3.70 16.57 -11.04
C GLY A 140 -2.84 15.31 -10.96
N VAL A 141 -1.74 15.30 -11.69
CA VAL A 141 -0.78 14.19 -11.70
C VAL A 141 0.25 14.40 -10.60
N LEU A 142 0.58 13.34 -9.85
CA LEU A 142 1.51 13.42 -8.74
C LEU A 142 2.95 13.51 -9.23
N ASN A 143 3.68 14.50 -8.77
CA ASN A 143 5.14 14.56 -8.80
C ASN A 143 5.67 14.32 -7.40
N ILE A 144 6.76 13.55 -7.29
CA ILE A 144 7.33 13.16 -6.02
C ILE A 144 8.76 13.68 -5.89
N ILE A 145 9.05 14.25 -4.73
CA ILE A 145 10.41 14.50 -4.29
C ILE A 145 10.70 13.51 -3.17
N ASP A 146 11.71 12.64 -3.35
CA ASP A 146 12.17 11.67 -2.35
C ASP A 146 13.64 11.89 -2.04
N LEU A 147 13.93 12.60 -0.95
CA LEU A 147 15.28 12.91 -0.52
C LEU A 147 16.04 11.69 0.04
N SER A 148 15.36 10.57 0.29
CA SER A 148 16.06 9.32 0.61
C SER A 148 16.67 8.66 -0.62
N ASN A 149 16.24 9.04 -1.83
CA ASN A 149 16.70 8.49 -3.09
C ASN A 149 17.67 9.44 -3.82
N THR A 150 18.74 9.87 -3.15
CA THR A 150 19.71 10.81 -3.71
C THR A 150 20.62 10.20 -4.77
N ASN A 151 20.83 8.88 -4.73
CA ASN A 151 21.81 8.21 -5.58
C ASN A 151 21.26 7.81 -6.96
N THR A 152 19.96 7.63 -7.11
CA THR A 152 19.34 7.17 -8.37
C THR A 152 18.37 8.18 -8.97
N GLY A 153 17.70 9.00 -8.18
CA GLY A 153 16.80 10.05 -8.66
C GLY A 153 15.79 10.49 -7.61
N SER A 154 15.97 11.70 -7.09
CA SER A 154 15.10 12.27 -6.05
C SER A 154 13.79 12.84 -6.61
N PHE A 155 13.70 13.12 -7.92
CA PHE A 155 12.57 13.79 -8.54
C PHE A 155 11.87 12.85 -9.53
N ILE A 156 10.65 12.50 -9.25
CA ILE A 156 9.89 11.50 -10.01
C ILE A 156 8.59 12.11 -10.50
N ALA A 157 8.40 12.12 -11.81
CA ALA A 157 7.14 12.46 -12.47
C ALA A 157 6.35 11.15 -12.67
N THR A 158 5.28 10.95 -11.89
CA THR A 158 4.45 9.75 -11.98
C THR A 158 3.35 9.90 -13.04
N ASN A 159 2.57 8.84 -13.23
CA ASN A 159 1.30 8.86 -13.95
C ASN A 159 0.10 8.67 -12.99
N ASP A 160 0.32 8.73 -11.68
CA ASP A 160 -0.74 8.62 -10.70
C ASP A 160 -1.47 9.94 -10.57
N LEU A 161 -2.80 9.88 -10.59
CA LEU A 161 -3.70 11.01 -10.36
C LEU A 161 -4.02 11.12 -8.87
N GLY A 162 -4.11 12.34 -8.38
CA GLY A 162 -4.44 12.55 -6.98
C GLY A 162 -4.83 13.98 -6.64
N VAL A 163 -5.07 14.17 -5.36
CA VAL A 163 -5.37 15.47 -4.75
C VAL A 163 -4.40 15.69 -3.60
N CYS A 164 -3.75 16.85 -3.56
CA CYS A 164 -2.93 17.29 -2.42
C CYS A 164 -3.65 18.37 -1.62
N TYR A 165 -3.61 18.24 -0.31
CA TYR A 165 -4.24 19.14 0.65
C TYR A 165 -3.23 20.13 1.26
N GLU A 166 -3.74 21.18 1.93
CA GLU A 166 -2.93 22.24 2.53
C GLU A 166 -2.00 21.73 3.64
N ASP A 167 -2.38 20.66 4.32
CA ASP A 167 -1.59 20.03 5.38
C ASP A 167 -0.48 19.08 4.85
N GLY A 168 -0.33 18.98 3.52
CA GLY A 168 0.61 18.11 2.85
C GLY A 168 0.16 16.66 2.73
N SER A 169 -1.01 16.29 3.22
CA SER A 169 -1.62 15.00 2.95
C SER A 169 -2.13 14.92 1.51
N PHE A 170 -2.34 13.69 1.02
CA PHE A 170 -2.81 13.48 -0.35
C PHE A 170 -3.68 12.24 -0.49
N GLU A 171 -4.44 12.20 -1.57
CA GLU A 171 -5.22 11.04 -2.02
C GLU A 171 -4.76 10.60 -3.41
N ILE A 172 -4.89 9.31 -3.69
CA ILE A 172 -4.73 8.74 -5.02
C ILE A 172 -6.12 8.46 -5.59
N THR A 173 -6.43 9.09 -6.72
CA THR A 173 -7.73 8.97 -7.37
C THR A 173 -7.72 8.07 -8.59
N GLY A 174 -6.54 7.72 -9.12
CA GLY A 174 -6.38 6.84 -10.27
C GLY A 174 -5.03 6.92 -10.94
N ARG A 175 -4.98 6.56 -12.20
CA ARG A 175 -3.80 6.69 -13.08
C ARG A 175 -4.22 7.25 -14.44
N CYS A 176 -3.28 7.91 -15.13
CA CYS A 176 -3.47 8.31 -16.52
C CYS A 176 -3.61 7.08 -17.42
N ASP A 177 -4.54 7.11 -18.39
CA ASP A 177 -4.96 5.97 -19.21
C ASP A 177 -3.86 5.32 -20.08
N TYR A 178 -2.73 5.96 -20.25
CA TYR A 178 -1.60 5.46 -21.05
C TYR A 178 -0.48 4.83 -20.22
N SER A 179 -0.68 4.62 -18.92
CA SER A 179 0.35 4.02 -18.07
C SER A 179 0.27 2.49 -18.12
N GLU A 180 1.40 1.83 -18.42
CA GLU A 180 1.56 0.39 -18.22
C GLU A 180 1.37 0.01 -16.75
N ILE A 181 0.90 -1.21 -16.51
CA ILE A 181 0.83 -1.80 -15.16
C ILE A 181 2.26 -1.96 -14.66
N ARG A 182 2.61 -1.29 -13.56
CA ARG A 182 3.95 -1.30 -12.95
C ARG A 182 3.88 -1.54 -11.44
N GLY A 183 5.01 -1.95 -10.88
CA GLY A 183 5.20 -2.11 -9.44
C GLY A 183 5.03 -3.54 -8.94
N CYS A 184 4.93 -3.70 -7.64
CA CYS A 184 4.88 -5.01 -6.95
C CYS A 184 3.74 -5.93 -7.42
N SER A 185 2.67 -5.37 -7.99
CA SER A 185 1.56 -6.14 -8.53
C SER A 185 1.96 -7.08 -9.67
N LEU A 186 3.03 -6.79 -10.43
CA LEU A 186 3.52 -7.65 -11.51
C LEU A 186 4.18 -8.94 -10.98
N MET A 187 4.76 -8.90 -9.79
CA MET A 187 5.44 -10.08 -9.24
C MET A 187 4.47 -11.18 -8.80
N TYR A 188 3.22 -10.84 -8.51
CA TYR A 188 2.21 -11.81 -8.11
C TYR A 188 1.78 -12.74 -9.25
N HIS A 189 1.89 -12.29 -10.52
CA HIS A 189 1.51 -13.09 -11.70
C HIS A 189 2.59 -14.04 -12.20
N GLN A 190 3.84 -13.90 -11.76
CA GLN A 190 4.97 -14.70 -12.26
C GLN A 190 5.29 -15.91 -11.39
N LEU A 191 4.49 -16.16 -10.35
CA LEU A 191 4.63 -17.27 -9.39
C LEU A 191 3.45 -18.21 -9.44
#